data_a0bfe7f0884eefef68efd709ebb469a4
#
_entry.id   a0bfe7f0884eefef68efd709ebb469a4
#
_cell.length_a   1.000
_cell.length_b   1.000
_cell.length_c   1.000
_cell.angle_alpha   90.00
_cell.angle_beta   90.00
_cell.angle_gamma   90.00
#
_symmetry.space_group_name_H-M   'P 1'
#
loop_
_entity.id
_entity.type
_entity.pdbx_description
1 polymer ?
#
loop_
_entity_poly.entity_id
_entity_poly.type
_entity_poly.pdbx_seq_one_letter_code
_entity_poly.pdbx_strand_id
1 'polypeptide(L)'
;MDEFEIVLTQMPYVGGTASRMSDFFMRLMGFMAISRVLRRHGVPLPVIGEIERETYKAQLLTVPEAERLASGRQFMSSENQALLREQAAKSTNASHQDAFPEDFVYDFVEPGPGDKFEFGINYKACGFCKFAARHGDKDILPNICGLDFDAYATRGIRLERTQTLAGGASHCNFRFSRLPSE
;
A
#
# COMPACT_ATOMS: atom_id res chain seq x y z
N MET A 1 -10.69 20.77 -16.02
CA MET A 1 -10.12 19.48 -15.55
C MET A 1 -10.17 19.50 -14.04
N ASP A 2 -10.82 18.53 -13.42
CA ASP A 2 -10.83 18.44 -11.96
C ASP A 2 -9.49 17.89 -11.43
N GLU A 3 -9.27 17.97 -10.13
CA GLU A 3 -7.99 17.56 -9.53
C GLU A 3 -7.72 16.07 -9.72
N PHE A 4 -8.76 15.26 -9.69
CA PHE A 4 -8.62 13.82 -9.90
C PHE A 4 -8.14 13.48 -11.32
N GLU A 5 -8.71 14.13 -12.33
CA GLU A 5 -8.25 14.01 -13.72
C GLU A 5 -6.79 14.42 -13.87
N ILE A 6 -6.40 15.55 -13.23
CA ILE A 6 -5.00 16.01 -13.25
C ILE A 6 -4.07 14.95 -12.66
N VAL A 7 -4.41 14.42 -11.49
CA VAL A 7 -3.57 13.41 -10.81
C VAL A 7 -3.52 12.11 -11.61
N LEU A 8 -4.62 11.69 -12.24
CA LEU A 8 -4.65 10.50 -13.11
C LEU A 8 -3.69 10.62 -14.30
N THR A 9 -3.60 11.79 -14.93
CA THR A 9 -2.64 11.98 -16.05
C THR A 9 -1.18 11.85 -15.62
N GLN A 10 -0.90 11.99 -14.34
CA GLN A 10 0.43 11.89 -13.73
C GLN A 10 0.78 10.46 -13.28
N MET A 11 -0.21 9.55 -13.28
CA MET A 11 -0.03 8.19 -12.80
C MET A 11 1.06 7.45 -13.59
N PRO A 12 2.08 6.87 -12.92
CA PRO A 12 3.13 6.15 -13.62
C PRO A 12 2.64 4.80 -14.15
N TYR A 13 3.21 4.35 -15.25
CA TYR A 13 2.99 2.99 -15.74
C TYR A 13 3.89 2.02 -14.99
N VAL A 14 3.28 1.06 -14.29
CA VAL A 14 3.97 0.05 -13.47
C VAL A 14 3.64 -1.38 -13.93
N GLY A 15 3.36 -1.55 -15.22
CA GLY A 15 3.06 -2.86 -15.83
C GLY A 15 1.58 -3.12 -16.12
N GLY A 16 0.70 -2.12 -15.97
CA GLY A 16 -0.73 -2.20 -16.28
C GLY A 16 -1.43 -3.34 -15.53
N THR A 17 -2.31 -4.08 -16.21
CA THR A 17 -3.07 -5.20 -15.62
C THR A 17 -2.22 -6.39 -15.19
N ALA A 18 -0.96 -6.47 -15.65
CA ALA A 18 -0.03 -7.50 -15.22
C ALA A 18 0.62 -7.19 -13.86
N SER A 19 0.47 -5.96 -13.36
CA SER A 19 0.99 -5.55 -12.06
C SER A 19 -0.15 -5.28 -11.08
N ARG A 20 -0.18 -6.02 -9.98
CA ARG A 20 -1.09 -5.74 -8.84
C ARG A 20 -0.91 -4.33 -8.28
N MET A 21 0.23 -3.70 -8.50
CA MET A 21 0.52 -2.36 -8.00
C MET A 21 -0.25 -1.26 -8.75
N SER A 22 -0.73 -1.54 -9.98
CA SER A 22 -1.58 -0.60 -10.72
C SER A 22 -2.87 -0.25 -9.96
N ASP A 23 -3.54 -1.24 -9.33
CA ASP A 23 -4.74 -1.00 -8.53
C ASP A 23 -4.44 -0.17 -7.28
N PHE A 24 -3.28 -0.38 -6.67
CA PHE A 24 -2.85 0.44 -5.54
C PHE A 24 -2.59 1.88 -5.97
N PHE A 25 -1.98 2.11 -7.13
CA PHE A 25 -1.78 3.45 -7.67
C PHE A 25 -3.12 4.15 -7.96
N MET A 26 -4.10 3.46 -8.54
CA MET A 26 -5.42 4.05 -8.78
C MET A 26 -6.07 4.57 -7.49
N ARG A 27 -5.97 3.82 -6.40
CA ARG A 27 -6.47 4.26 -5.09
C ARG A 27 -5.69 5.46 -4.55
N LEU A 28 -4.35 5.43 -4.69
CA LEU A 28 -3.49 6.54 -4.29
C LEU A 28 -3.90 7.83 -5.02
N MET A 29 -4.19 7.76 -6.33
CA MET A 29 -4.60 8.95 -7.11
C MET A 29 -5.82 9.64 -6.51
N GLY A 30 -6.80 8.87 -6.01
CA GLY A 30 -7.98 9.42 -5.32
C GLY A 30 -7.59 10.18 -4.04
N PHE A 31 -6.80 9.57 -3.18
CA PHE A 31 -6.34 10.21 -1.93
C PHE A 31 -5.47 11.43 -2.21
N MET A 32 -4.56 11.35 -3.18
CA MET A 32 -3.73 12.49 -3.60
C MET A 32 -4.59 13.66 -4.07
N ALA A 33 -5.61 13.41 -4.89
CA ALA A 33 -6.51 14.46 -5.37
C ALA A 33 -7.27 15.12 -4.21
N ILE A 34 -7.83 14.31 -3.30
CA ILE A 34 -8.54 14.81 -2.11
C ILE A 34 -7.58 15.66 -1.24
N SER A 35 -6.42 15.13 -0.91
CA SER A 35 -5.41 15.84 -0.13
C SER A 35 -5.04 17.19 -0.74
N ARG A 36 -4.78 17.25 -2.05
CA ARG A 36 -4.42 18.49 -2.74
C ARG A 36 -5.54 19.53 -2.68
N VAL A 37 -6.80 19.10 -2.90
CA VAL A 37 -7.96 20.01 -2.81
C VAL A 37 -8.11 20.55 -1.39
N LEU A 38 -8.11 19.68 -0.38
CA LEU A 38 -8.28 20.10 1.01
C LEU A 38 -7.14 21.03 1.49
N ARG A 39 -5.90 20.75 1.11
CA ARG A 39 -4.76 21.63 1.41
C ARG A 39 -4.91 23.03 0.81
N ARG A 40 -5.38 23.12 -0.45
CA ARG A 40 -5.66 24.44 -1.07
C ARG A 40 -6.73 25.23 -0.33
N HIS A 41 -7.64 24.55 0.37
CA HIS A 41 -8.63 25.18 1.23
C HIS A 41 -8.14 25.37 2.69
N GLY A 42 -6.84 25.18 2.95
CA GLY A 42 -6.25 25.43 4.27
C GLY A 42 -6.54 24.37 5.32
N VAL A 43 -7.03 23.17 4.93
CA VAL A 43 -7.28 22.08 5.87
C VAL A 43 -5.95 21.52 6.36
N PRO A 44 -5.72 21.40 7.69
CA PRO A 44 -4.47 20.86 8.25
C PRO A 44 -4.27 19.38 7.87
N LEU A 45 -3.02 18.97 7.63
CA LEU A 45 -2.67 17.59 7.27
C LEU A 45 -3.21 16.51 8.23
N PRO A 46 -3.19 16.69 9.56
CA PRO A 46 -3.78 15.70 10.46
C PRO A 46 -5.28 15.49 10.23
N VAL A 47 -6.01 16.59 9.96
CA VAL A 47 -7.46 16.54 9.66
C VAL A 47 -7.72 15.85 8.32
N ILE A 48 -6.88 16.13 7.32
CA ILE A 48 -6.95 15.43 6.01
C ILE A 48 -6.77 13.94 6.22
N GLY A 49 -5.76 13.52 6.99
CA GLY A 49 -5.50 12.11 7.29
C GLY A 49 -6.66 11.41 8.01
N GLU A 50 -7.33 12.11 8.92
CA GLU A 50 -8.54 11.59 9.58
C GLU A 50 -9.70 11.42 8.59
N ILE A 51 -9.96 12.42 7.74
CA ILE A 51 -10.98 12.34 6.70
C ILE A 51 -10.70 11.16 5.75
N GLU A 52 -9.47 11.02 5.29
CA GLU A 52 -9.07 9.94 4.39
C GLU A 52 -9.25 8.57 5.05
N ARG A 53 -8.83 8.44 6.30
CA ARG A 53 -8.96 7.19 7.05
C ARG A 53 -10.41 6.78 7.26
N GLU A 54 -11.25 7.70 7.72
CA GLU A 54 -12.67 7.40 7.95
C GLU A 54 -13.40 7.09 6.64
N THR A 55 -13.11 7.84 5.58
CA THR A 55 -13.68 7.59 4.25
C THR A 55 -13.25 6.23 3.72
N TYR A 56 -11.97 5.89 3.82
CA TYR A 56 -11.45 4.60 3.37
C TYR A 56 -12.04 3.43 4.16
N LYS A 57 -12.10 3.57 5.48
CA LYS A 57 -12.70 2.57 6.36
C LYS A 57 -14.18 2.36 6.02
N ALA A 58 -14.94 3.44 5.83
CA ALA A 58 -16.33 3.35 5.41
C ALA A 58 -16.47 2.61 4.06
N GLN A 59 -15.60 2.92 3.09
CA GLN A 59 -15.56 2.22 1.81
C GLN A 59 -15.24 0.72 1.96
N LEU A 60 -14.25 0.37 2.78
CA LEU A 60 -13.92 -1.04 3.04
C LEU A 60 -15.13 -1.80 3.62
N LEU A 61 -15.90 -1.17 4.48
CA LEU A 61 -17.05 -1.78 5.15
C LEU A 61 -18.29 -1.88 4.25
N THR A 62 -18.31 -1.29 3.06
CA THR A 62 -19.38 -1.55 2.05
C THR A 62 -19.30 -2.98 1.49
N VAL A 63 -18.11 -3.61 1.56
CA VAL A 63 -17.94 -5.00 1.15
C VAL A 63 -18.45 -5.91 2.28
N PRO A 64 -19.30 -6.92 2.01
CA PRO A 64 -19.77 -7.85 3.02
C PRO A 64 -18.63 -8.50 3.80
N GLU A 65 -18.81 -8.68 5.10
CA GLU A 65 -17.78 -9.23 5.99
C GLU A 65 -17.25 -10.59 5.51
N ALA A 66 -18.15 -11.48 5.09
CA ALA A 66 -17.77 -12.81 4.58
C ALA A 66 -16.81 -12.71 3.38
N GLU A 67 -17.00 -11.73 2.49
CA GLU A 67 -16.14 -11.49 1.33
C GLU A 67 -14.81 -10.88 1.75
N ARG A 68 -14.82 -9.94 2.70
CA ARG A 68 -13.59 -9.35 3.24
C ARG A 68 -12.72 -10.43 3.89
N LEU A 69 -13.32 -11.28 4.74
CA LEU A 69 -12.61 -12.39 5.39
C LEU A 69 -12.14 -13.45 4.39
N ALA A 70 -12.92 -13.74 3.34
CA ALA A 70 -12.49 -14.64 2.26
C ALA A 70 -11.26 -14.09 1.54
N SER A 71 -11.27 -12.80 1.21
CA SER A 71 -10.13 -12.11 0.59
C SER A 71 -8.89 -12.12 1.51
N GLY A 72 -9.09 -12.01 2.82
CA GLY A 72 -8.01 -12.13 3.79
C GLY A 72 -7.42 -13.55 3.83
N ARG A 73 -8.26 -14.59 3.86
CA ARG A 73 -7.80 -15.98 3.77
C ARG A 73 -7.00 -16.24 2.50
N GLN A 74 -7.47 -15.73 1.36
CA GLN A 74 -6.74 -15.82 0.10
C GLN A 74 -5.39 -15.11 0.15
N PHE A 75 -5.33 -13.91 0.71
CA PHE A 75 -4.07 -13.18 0.90
C PHE A 75 -3.07 -13.96 1.74
N MET A 76 -3.52 -14.65 2.77
CA MET A 76 -2.70 -15.44 3.68
C MET A 76 -2.44 -16.88 3.18
N SER A 77 -2.95 -17.26 2.01
CA SER A 77 -2.80 -18.62 1.48
C SER A 77 -1.37 -18.91 1.00
N SER A 78 -0.99 -20.19 0.97
CA SER A 78 0.29 -20.66 0.44
C SER A 78 0.50 -20.28 -1.01
N GLU A 79 -0.57 -20.32 -1.82
CA GLU A 79 -0.56 -19.97 -3.23
C GLU A 79 -0.22 -18.49 -3.41
N ASN A 80 -0.87 -17.60 -2.63
CA ASN A 80 -0.55 -16.18 -2.69
C ASN A 80 0.86 -15.88 -2.17
N GLN A 81 1.33 -16.58 -1.13
CA GLN A 81 2.70 -16.44 -0.64
C GLN A 81 3.72 -16.87 -1.70
N ALA A 82 3.48 -17.95 -2.44
CA ALA A 82 4.33 -18.37 -3.55
C ALA A 82 4.39 -17.29 -4.64
N LEU A 83 3.23 -16.72 -5.02
CA LEU A 83 3.15 -15.62 -5.96
C LEU A 83 3.90 -14.36 -5.47
N LEU A 84 3.79 -14.04 -4.18
CA LEU A 84 4.51 -12.89 -3.60
C LEU A 84 6.03 -13.10 -3.62
N ARG A 85 6.54 -14.33 -3.40
CA ARG A 85 7.98 -14.66 -3.54
C ARG A 85 8.46 -14.47 -4.98
N GLU A 86 7.71 -14.97 -5.95
CA GLU A 86 8.01 -14.80 -7.37
C GLU A 86 8.07 -13.31 -7.75
N GLN A 87 7.04 -12.56 -7.36
CA GLN A 87 6.98 -11.12 -7.63
C GLN A 87 8.10 -10.34 -6.92
N ALA A 88 8.48 -10.72 -5.70
CA ALA A 88 9.62 -10.13 -5.00
C ALA A 88 10.92 -10.35 -5.80
N ALA A 89 11.20 -11.58 -6.18
CA ALA A 89 12.36 -11.90 -7.01
C ALA A 89 12.37 -11.14 -8.35
N LYS A 90 11.20 -11.01 -8.99
CA LYS A 90 11.05 -10.22 -10.22
C LYS A 90 11.32 -8.74 -9.98
N SER A 91 10.80 -8.16 -8.90
CA SER A 91 10.94 -6.73 -8.58
C SER A 91 12.39 -6.31 -8.35
N THR A 92 13.23 -7.23 -7.88
CA THR A 92 14.66 -6.98 -7.64
C THR A 92 15.53 -7.17 -8.89
N ASN A 93 14.97 -7.66 -9.99
CA ASN A 93 15.68 -7.86 -11.24
C ASN A 93 15.96 -6.52 -11.93
N ALA A 94 17.20 -6.28 -12.36
CA ALA A 94 17.62 -5.04 -12.99
C ALA A 94 16.80 -4.73 -14.25
N SER A 95 16.55 -5.72 -15.12
CA SER A 95 15.76 -5.52 -16.32
C SER A 95 14.30 -5.14 -16.06
N HIS A 96 13.72 -5.62 -14.93
CA HIS A 96 12.39 -5.18 -14.50
C HIS A 96 12.42 -3.73 -14.02
N GLN A 97 13.42 -3.36 -13.22
CA GLN A 97 13.57 -1.99 -12.72
C GLN A 97 13.86 -0.99 -13.85
N ASP A 98 14.62 -1.39 -14.85
CA ASP A 98 14.87 -0.58 -16.06
C ASP A 98 13.58 -0.38 -16.88
N ALA A 99 12.76 -1.42 -17.01
CA ALA A 99 11.49 -1.35 -17.74
C ALA A 99 10.40 -0.58 -16.94
N PHE A 100 10.42 -0.67 -15.63
CA PHE A 100 9.41 -0.06 -14.71
C PHE A 100 10.09 0.68 -13.57
N PRO A 101 10.80 1.80 -13.83
CA PRO A 101 11.59 2.53 -12.82
C PRO A 101 10.74 3.08 -11.67
N GLU A 102 9.43 3.20 -11.88
CA GLU A 102 8.48 3.71 -10.89
C GLU A 102 7.82 2.62 -10.05
N ASP A 103 8.08 1.36 -10.35
CA ASP A 103 7.49 0.24 -9.62
C ASP A 103 8.11 0.06 -8.22
N PHE A 104 7.51 -0.80 -7.46
CA PHE A 104 7.95 -1.18 -6.13
C PHE A 104 9.08 -2.22 -6.22
N VAL A 105 10.03 -2.14 -5.30
CA VAL A 105 11.07 -3.15 -5.12
C VAL A 105 10.97 -3.70 -3.71
N TYR A 106 10.87 -5.01 -3.57
CA TYR A 106 10.67 -5.60 -2.27
C TYR A 106 11.21 -7.03 -2.17
N ASP A 107 11.51 -7.43 -0.94
CA ASP A 107 11.84 -8.81 -0.60
C ASP A 107 10.66 -9.47 0.13
N PHE A 108 10.47 -10.75 -0.12
CA PHE A 108 9.65 -11.61 0.73
C PHE A 108 10.46 -12.02 1.96
N VAL A 109 9.81 -12.03 3.12
CA VAL A 109 10.47 -12.36 4.40
C VAL A 109 9.80 -13.58 5.00
N GLU A 110 10.58 -14.66 5.14
CA GLU A 110 10.17 -15.86 5.86
C GLU A 110 10.28 -15.64 7.37
N PRO A 111 9.37 -16.20 8.19
CA PRO A 111 9.53 -16.17 9.64
C PRO A 111 10.74 -17.01 10.07
N GLY A 112 11.51 -16.47 11.00
CA GLY A 112 12.58 -17.18 11.69
C GLY A 112 12.09 -17.90 12.96
N PRO A 113 12.95 -18.66 13.64
CA PRO A 113 12.62 -19.29 14.91
C PRO A 113 12.21 -18.23 15.96
N GLY A 114 10.98 -18.37 16.49
CA GLY A 114 10.44 -17.47 17.51
C GLY A 114 9.65 -16.27 16.97
N ASP A 115 9.64 -16.03 15.67
CA ASP A 115 8.79 -15.02 15.06
C ASP A 115 7.31 -15.38 15.18
N LYS A 116 6.48 -14.34 15.38
CA LYS A 116 5.02 -14.51 15.55
C LYS A 116 4.21 -14.16 14.30
N PHE A 117 4.87 -13.77 13.22
CA PHE A 117 4.22 -13.51 11.93
C PHE A 117 4.31 -14.73 11.02
N GLU A 118 3.41 -14.85 10.05
CA GLU A 118 3.39 -15.97 9.10
C GLU A 118 4.26 -15.70 7.86
N PHE A 119 4.33 -14.45 7.43
CA PHE A 119 5.28 -13.97 6.43
C PHE A 119 5.39 -12.44 6.50
N GLY A 120 6.39 -11.90 5.81
CA GLY A 120 6.59 -10.46 5.72
C GLY A 120 6.98 -10.00 4.32
N ILE A 121 6.98 -8.67 4.16
CA ILE A 121 7.48 -7.98 2.97
C ILE A 121 8.31 -6.80 3.44
N ASN A 122 9.53 -6.69 2.91
CA ASN A 122 10.36 -5.50 3.07
C ASN A 122 10.36 -4.69 1.76
N TYR A 123 9.62 -3.60 1.69
CA TYR A 123 9.67 -2.70 0.54
C TYR A 123 10.93 -1.84 0.62
N LYS A 124 11.86 -2.04 -0.33
CA LYS A 124 13.12 -1.28 -0.48
C LYS A 124 12.96 -0.04 -1.35
N ALA A 125 12.01 -0.08 -2.28
CA ALA A 125 11.55 1.09 -3.03
C ALA A 125 10.03 1.09 -3.10
N CYS A 126 9.43 2.27 -2.98
CA CYS A 126 7.99 2.46 -3.00
C CYS A 126 7.62 3.41 -4.14
N GLY A 127 6.81 2.93 -5.08
CA GLY A 127 6.32 3.75 -6.18
C GLY A 127 5.56 4.99 -5.71
N PHE A 128 4.83 4.88 -4.59
CA PHE A 128 4.14 6.04 -3.99
C PHE A 128 5.13 7.10 -3.50
N CYS A 129 6.24 6.68 -2.86
CA CYS A 129 7.28 7.62 -2.43
C CYS A 129 7.95 8.30 -3.62
N LYS A 130 8.20 7.57 -4.72
CA LYS A 130 8.75 8.13 -5.97
C LYS A 130 7.79 9.14 -6.58
N PHE A 131 6.51 8.77 -6.70
CA PHE A 131 5.46 9.64 -7.24
C PHE A 131 5.32 10.92 -6.40
N ALA A 132 5.11 10.79 -5.10
CA ALA A 132 4.93 11.91 -4.20
C ALA A 132 6.17 12.83 -4.15
N ALA A 133 7.37 12.27 -4.29
CA ALA A 133 8.60 13.06 -4.34
C ALA A 133 8.65 13.99 -5.56
N ARG A 134 8.20 13.49 -6.73
CA ARG A 134 8.18 14.29 -7.97
C ARG A 134 7.13 15.39 -7.97
N HIS A 135 6.03 15.18 -7.25
CA HIS A 135 4.88 16.08 -7.26
C HIS A 135 4.79 16.98 -6.01
N GLY A 136 5.76 16.89 -5.10
CA GLY A 136 5.79 17.73 -3.88
C GLY A 136 4.79 17.30 -2.79
N ASP A 137 4.34 16.04 -2.81
CA ASP A 137 3.28 15.53 -1.93
C ASP A 137 3.80 14.53 -0.87
N LYS A 138 5.10 14.57 -0.54
CA LYS A 138 5.70 13.63 0.42
C LYS A 138 5.05 13.67 1.80
N ASP A 139 4.57 14.82 2.20
CA ASP A 139 4.01 15.07 3.52
C ASP A 139 2.65 14.40 3.76
N ILE A 140 1.93 14.00 2.71
CA ILE A 140 0.67 13.26 2.83
C ILE A 140 0.88 11.74 2.95
N LEU A 141 2.04 11.22 2.55
CA LEU A 141 2.30 9.77 2.53
C LEU A 141 2.15 9.08 3.88
N PRO A 142 2.53 9.66 5.03
CA PRO A 142 2.30 9.02 6.33
C PRO A 142 0.82 8.69 6.58
N ASN A 143 -0.10 9.57 6.18
CA ASN A 143 -1.54 9.35 6.28
C ASN A 143 -1.96 8.14 5.42
N ILE A 144 -1.56 8.15 4.14
CA ILE A 144 -1.86 7.07 3.19
C ILE A 144 -1.27 5.74 3.64
N CYS A 145 -0.02 5.73 4.11
CA CYS A 145 0.60 4.53 4.67
C CYS A 145 -0.17 4.00 5.90
N GLY A 146 -0.79 4.88 6.68
CA GLY A 146 -1.62 4.50 7.84
C GLY A 146 -2.84 3.67 7.46
N LEU A 147 -3.39 3.84 6.26
CA LEU A 147 -4.59 3.14 5.78
C LEU A 147 -4.40 1.61 5.67
N ASP A 148 -3.16 1.14 5.54
CA ASP A 148 -2.86 -0.28 5.46
C ASP A 148 -3.37 -1.05 6.69
N PHE A 149 -3.28 -0.47 7.88
CA PHE A 149 -3.73 -1.14 9.11
C PHE A 149 -5.23 -1.45 9.08
N ASP A 150 -6.05 -0.49 8.67
CA ASP A 150 -7.49 -0.69 8.53
C ASP A 150 -7.82 -1.67 7.38
N ALA A 151 -7.09 -1.56 6.25
CA ALA A 151 -7.27 -2.44 5.10
C ALA A 151 -7.03 -3.91 5.43
N TYR A 152 -6.00 -4.22 6.20
CA TYR A 152 -5.70 -5.59 6.59
C TYR A 152 -6.58 -6.06 7.75
N ALA A 153 -6.82 -5.22 8.77
CA ALA A 153 -7.65 -5.59 9.91
C ALA A 153 -9.08 -5.98 9.50
N THR A 154 -9.71 -5.23 8.57
CA THR A 154 -11.06 -5.54 8.06
C THR A 154 -11.15 -6.87 7.31
N ARG A 155 -10.00 -7.47 6.95
CA ARG A 155 -9.86 -8.76 6.27
C ARG A 155 -9.44 -9.90 7.20
N GLY A 156 -9.41 -9.66 8.53
CA GLY A 156 -8.96 -10.64 9.52
C GLY A 156 -7.45 -10.86 9.53
N ILE A 157 -6.68 -9.86 9.11
CA ILE A 157 -5.22 -9.91 9.07
C ILE A 157 -4.66 -8.88 10.05
N ARG A 158 -3.73 -9.32 10.88
CA ARG A 158 -2.91 -8.44 11.70
C ARG A 158 -1.69 -8.01 10.89
N LEU A 159 -1.55 -6.71 10.70
CA LEU A 159 -0.35 -6.08 10.17
C LEU A 159 0.47 -5.50 11.32
N GLU A 160 1.72 -5.93 11.44
CA GLU A 160 2.74 -5.25 12.23
C GLU A 160 3.72 -4.55 11.29
N ARG A 161 3.95 -3.26 11.52
CA ARG A 161 4.89 -2.43 10.77
C ARG A 161 5.40 -1.33 11.67
N THR A 162 6.70 -1.29 11.91
CA THR A 162 7.34 -0.33 12.83
C THR A 162 8.08 0.78 12.11
N GLN A 163 8.27 0.66 10.79
CA GLN A 163 8.99 1.64 10.00
C GLN A 163 8.50 1.71 8.56
N THR A 164 8.66 2.87 7.91
CA THR A 164 8.30 3.10 6.51
C THR A 164 9.33 3.95 5.78
N LEU A 165 9.44 3.76 4.45
CA LEU A 165 10.19 4.64 3.56
C LEU A 165 9.68 6.08 3.62
N ALA A 166 8.36 6.28 3.73
CA ALA A 166 7.75 7.59 3.89
C ALA A 166 8.18 8.28 5.20
N GLY A 167 8.47 7.52 6.25
CA GLY A 167 9.01 8.00 7.52
C GLY A 167 10.54 8.14 7.55
N GLY A 168 11.22 7.93 6.41
CA GLY A 168 12.68 8.08 6.28
C GLY A 168 13.50 6.85 6.63
N ALA A 169 12.86 5.69 6.87
CA ALA A 169 13.58 4.44 7.09
C ALA A 169 14.14 3.86 5.77
N SER A 170 15.09 2.93 5.86
CA SER A 170 15.68 2.26 4.70
C SER A 170 14.72 1.33 3.96
N HIS A 171 13.65 0.90 4.60
CA HIS A 171 12.60 0.06 4.02
C HIS A 171 11.32 0.10 4.87
N CYS A 172 10.19 -0.33 4.30
CA CYS A 172 8.99 -0.61 5.08
C CYS A 172 9.00 -2.09 5.49
N ASN A 173 8.78 -2.38 6.77
CA ASN A 173 8.79 -3.75 7.31
C ASN A 173 7.38 -4.25 7.60
N PHE A 174 6.72 -4.83 6.62
CA PHE A 174 5.40 -5.44 6.80
C PHE A 174 5.54 -6.86 7.36
N ARG A 175 4.76 -7.19 8.41
CA ARG A 175 4.66 -8.52 9.00
C ARG A 175 3.20 -8.89 9.15
N PHE A 176 2.82 -10.03 8.59
CA PHE A 176 1.43 -10.46 8.49
C PHE A 176 1.19 -11.72 9.31
N SER A 177 0.08 -11.73 10.05
CA SER A 177 -0.45 -12.90 10.73
C SER A 177 -1.98 -12.89 10.68
N ARG A 178 -2.61 -14.05 10.80
CA ARG A 178 -4.06 -14.13 10.95
C ARG A 178 -4.47 -13.62 12.33
N LEU A 179 -5.57 -12.89 12.39
CA LEU A 179 -6.21 -12.63 13.67
C LEU A 179 -6.75 -13.97 14.23
N PRO A 180 -6.73 -14.17 15.56
CA PRO A 180 -7.38 -15.32 16.18
C PRO A 180 -8.84 -15.40 15.72
N SER A 181 -9.31 -16.59 15.39
CA SER A 181 -10.73 -16.85 15.20
C SER A 181 -11.42 -16.70 16.56
N GLU A 182 -12.44 -15.87 16.64
CA GLU A 182 -13.31 -15.84 17.82
C GLU A 182 -14.07 -17.15 17.99
#